data_7e0ed5c6842c59c295d5ef229a9b29e1
#
_entry.id   7e0ed5c6842c59c295d5ef229a9b29e1
#
_cell.length_a   1.000
_cell.length_b   1.000
_cell.length_c   1.000
_cell.angle_alpha   90.00
_cell.angle_beta   90.00
_cell.angle_gamma   90.00
#
_symmetry.space_group_name_H-M   'P 1'
#
loop_
_entity.id
_entity.type
_entity.pdbx_description
1 polymer ?
#
loop_
_entity_poly.entity_id
_entity_poly.type
_entity_poly.pdbx_seq_one_letter_code
_entity_poly.pdbx_strand_id
1 'polypeptide(L)'
;LTNVDICPKPIQKPPPLWIGGRSRAALERVGRIGTGWLASNITPEEALEGIHIITDIANSYNRTIDQDHYGVILNVVLTEKEPASAELTNNLYITNPRIDLDIKSYIAAGTAEEIYARIQQYVQSGISKFILRPACSLDQAVDQLSQLSQSILPHFIKPSRG
;
A
#
# COMPACT_ATOMS: atom_id res chain seq x y z
N LEU A 1 16.22 25.14 14.09
CA LEU A 1 16.37 24.23 15.23
C LEU A 1 17.85 23.88 15.36
N THR A 2 18.50 24.33 16.42
CA THR A 2 19.88 23.97 16.76
C THR A 2 19.86 23.02 17.94
N ASN A 3 20.67 21.96 17.88
CA ASN A 3 20.81 20.96 18.96
C ASN A 3 19.54 20.18 19.33
N VAL A 4 18.72 19.81 18.32
CA VAL A 4 17.61 18.90 18.56
C VAL A 4 18.13 17.47 18.49
N ASP A 5 17.87 16.70 19.53
CA ASP A 5 18.23 15.30 19.62
C ASP A 5 16.98 14.44 19.80
N ILE A 6 16.97 13.24 19.18
CA ILE A 6 15.88 12.27 19.27
C ILE A 6 16.43 10.99 19.92
N CYS A 7 15.75 10.54 20.95
CA CYS A 7 16.07 9.27 21.61
C CYS A 7 14.81 8.36 21.63
N PRO A 8 14.96 7.05 21.44
CA PRO A 8 16.22 6.33 21.17
C PRO A 8 16.78 6.59 19.77
N LYS A 9 18.10 6.46 19.61
CA LYS A 9 18.77 6.54 18.30
C LYS A 9 18.43 5.32 17.46
N PRO A 10 18.31 5.46 16.11
CA PRO A 10 18.17 4.33 15.21
C PRO A 10 19.36 3.37 15.34
N ILE A 11 19.08 2.06 15.36
CA ILE A 11 20.12 1.02 15.34
C ILE A 11 20.76 0.96 13.95
N GLN A 12 19.93 1.05 12.90
CA GLN A 12 20.38 1.06 11.50
C GLN A 12 21.02 2.40 11.15
N LYS A 13 22.14 2.37 10.42
CA LYS A 13 22.88 3.55 9.99
C LYS A 13 23.27 3.42 8.52
N PRO A 14 22.66 4.22 7.63
CA PRO A 14 21.57 5.17 7.87
C PRO A 14 20.23 4.46 8.16
N PRO A 15 19.28 5.13 8.85
CA PRO A 15 17.94 4.58 9.03
C PRO A 15 17.24 4.47 7.67
N PRO A 16 16.41 3.44 7.43
CA PRO A 16 15.66 3.32 6.19
C PRO A 16 14.68 4.48 6.05
N LEU A 17 14.64 5.06 4.85
CA LEU A 17 13.78 6.18 4.52
C LEU A 17 12.70 5.76 3.52
N TRP A 18 11.48 5.51 4.01
CA TRP A 18 10.32 5.25 3.19
C TRP A 18 9.60 6.55 2.86
N ILE A 19 9.35 6.80 1.58
CA ILE A 19 8.73 8.04 1.10
C ILE A 19 7.37 7.71 0.49
N GLY A 20 6.35 8.45 0.95
CA GLY A 20 5.00 8.34 0.43
C GLY A 20 4.73 9.28 -0.75
N GLY A 21 3.57 9.07 -1.38
CA GLY A 21 3.04 9.91 -2.44
C GLY A 21 3.13 9.28 -3.83
N ARG A 22 2.33 9.84 -4.77
CA ARG A 22 2.17 9.37 -6.16
C ARG A 22 2.54 10.43 -7.22
N SER A 23 2.81 11.66 -6.79
CA SER A 23 3.19 12.72 -7.73
C SER A 23 4.60 12.48 -8.29
N ARG A 24 4.88 12.99 -9.49
CA ARG A 24 6.21 12.92 -10.11
C ARG A 24 7.32 13.35 -9.14
N ALA A 25 7.12 14.47 -8.44
CA ALA A 25 8.07 14.97 -7.45
C ALA A 25 8.26 14.03 -6.25
N ALA A 26 7.24 13.26 -5.85
CA ALA A 26 7.38 12.25 -4.80
C ALA A 26 8.21 11.06 -5.32
N LEU A 27 7.93 10.55 -6.51
CA LEU A 27 8.69 9.46 -7.14
C LEU A 27 10.15 9.84 -7.33
N GLU A 28 10.43 11.08 -7.74
CA GLU A 28 11.80 11.61 -7.85
C GLU A 28 12.53 11.61 -6.50
N ARG A 29 11.88 12.02 -5.42
CA ARG A 29 12.49 11.94 -4.08
C ARG A 29 12.78 10.49 -3.67
N VAL A 30 11.87 9.56 -3.96
CA VAL A 30 12.12 8.13 -3.69
C VAL A 30 13.38 7.67 -4.41
N GLY A 31 13.47 7.86 -5.73
CA GLY A 31 14.63 7.45 -6.53
C GLY A 31 15.94 8.09 -6.07
N ARG A 32 15.91 9.38 -5.73
CA ARG A 32 17.12 10.13 -5.33
C ARG A 32 17.65 9.75 -3.95
N ILE A 33 16.80 9.57 -2.96
CA ILE A 33 17.23 9.45 -1.55
C ILE A 33 16.46 8.40 -0.74
N GLY A 34 15.33 7.87 -1.26
CA GLY A 34 14.51 6.87 -0.55
C GLY A 34 15.18 5.50 -0.50
N THR A 35 14.86 4.72 0.51
CA THR A 35 15.15 3.29 0.58
C THR A 35 13.92 2.45 0.24
N GLY A 36 12.73 3.06 0.22
CA GLY A 36 11.48 2.42 -0.16
C GLY A 36 10.39 3.43 -0.51
N TRP A 37 9.37 2.94 -1.18
CA TRP A 37 8.18 3.69 -1.56
C TRP A 37 6.94 3.11 -0.88
N LEU A 38 6.11 3.97 -0.28
CA LEU A 38 4.83 3.58 0.27
C LEU A 38 3.73 4.43 -0.37
N ALA A 39 3.10 3.91 -1.39
CA ALA A 39 2.04 4.59 -2.12
C ALA A 39 0.67 4.47 -1.44
N SER A 40 -0.26 5.33 -1.81
CA SER A 40 -1.67 5.21 -1.45
C SER A 40 -2.58 5.75 -2.55
N ASN A 41 -3.77 5.17 -2.67
CA ASN A 41 -4.79 5.57 -3.66
C ASN A 41 -4.23 5.62 -5.09
N ILE A 42 -3.52 4.59 -5.49
CA ILE A 42 -3.02 4.35 -6.84
C ILE A 42 -3.61 3.06 -7.40
N THR A 43 -3.70 2.93 -8.70
CA THR A 43 -4.08 1.66 -9.34
C THR A 43 -2.87 0.71 -9.47
N PRO A 44 -3.07 -0.59 -9.77
CA PRO A 44 -1.95 -1.50 -10.07
C PRO A 44 -1.08 -1.01 -11.24
N GLU A 45 -1.68 -0.41 -12.26
CA GLU A 45 -0.97 0.14 -13.42
C GLU A 45 -0.10 1.34 -13.02
N GLU A 46 -0.64 2.25 -12.21
CA GLU A 46 0.12 3.38 -11.66
C GLU A 46 1.24 2.91 -10.72
N ALA A 47 1.04 1.78 -10.01
CA ALA A 47 2.09 1.18 -9.20
C ALA A 47 3.25 0.71 -10.07
N LEU A 48 2.96 -0.02 -11.15
CA LEU A 48 3.97 -0.48 -12.11
C LEU A 48 4.74 0.70 -12.73
N GLU A 49 4.03 1.71 -13.22
CA GLU A 49 4.64 2.92 -13.78
C GLU A 49 5.51 3.65 -12.76
N GLY A 50 4.99 3.82 -11.54
CA GLY A 50 5.72 4.47 -10.44
C GLY A 50 7.02 3.74 -10.09
N ILE A 51 7.02 2.40 -10.05
CA ILE A 51 8.20 1.59 -9.81
C ILE A 51 9.23 1.79 -10.93
N HIS A 52 8.81 1.80 -12.21
CA HIS A 52 9.71 2.06 -13.33
C HIS A 52 10.37 3.45 -13.23
N ILE A 53 9.56 4.49 -12.98
CA ILE A 53 10.07 5.86 -12.81
C ILE A 53 11.09 5.94 -11.65
N ILE A 54 10.77 5.34 -10.50
CA ILE A 54 11.66 5.33 -9.33
C ILE A 54 12.96 4.61 -9.65
N THR A 55 12.88 3.47 -10.34
CA THR A 55 14.05 2.66 -10.72
C THR A 55 14.97 3.42 -11.66
N ASP A 56 14.43 4.06 -12.70
CA ASP A 56 15.21 4.86 -13.66
C ASP A 56 15.92 6.01 -12.96
N ILE A 57 15.23 6.70 -12.07
CA ILE A 57 15.81 7.80 -11.29
C ILE A 57 16.90 7.27 -10.34
N ALA A 58 16.65 6.19 -9.61
CA ALA A 58 17.65 5.59 -8.73
C ALA A 58 18.92 5.23 -9.51
N ASN A 59 18.77 4.57 -10.67
CA ASN A 59 19.88 4.21 -11.54
C ASN A 59 20.69 5.44 -12.00
N SER A 60 20.03 6.56 -12.33
CA SER A 60 20.71 7.81 -12.70
C SER A 60 21.54 8.43 -11.56
N TYR A 61 21.27 8.05 -10.33
CA TYR A 61 22.04 8.42 -9.13
C TYR A 61 22.97 7.29 -8.64
N ASN A 62 23.22 6.26 -9.45
CA ASN A 62 24.00 5.07 -9.09
C ASN A 62 23.48 4.38 -7.82
N ARG A 63 22.16 4.30 -7.67
CA ARG A 63 21.47 3.69 -6.54
C ARG A 63 20.57 2.56 -7.02
N THR A 64 20.30 1.63 -6.13
CA THR A 64 19.26 0.59 -6.28
C THR A 64 18.30 0.65 -5.10
N ILE A 65 17.06 0.28 -5.33
CA ILE A 65 16.06 0.06 -4.28
C ILE A 65 15.67 -1.42 -4.35
N ASP A 66 15.69 -2.08 -3.20
CA ASP A 66 15.39 -3.50 -3.13
C ASP A 66 13.96 -3.78 -3.59
N GLN A 67 13.76 -4.87 -4.31
CA GLN A 67 12.46 -5.24 -4.89
C GLN A 67 11.37 -5.42 -3.83
N ASP A 68 11.75 -5.75 -2.60
CA ASP A 68 10.82 -5.88 -1.49
C ASP A 68 10.54 -4.54 -0.76
N HIS A 69 11.04 -3.41 -1.28
CA HIS A 69 10.84 -2.08 -0.70
C HIS A 69 9.81 -1.21 -1.45
N TYR A 70 8.87 -1.85 -2.15
CA TYR A 70 7.72 -1.18 -2.77
C TYR A 70 6.44 -1.60 -2.07
N GLY A 71 5.74 -0.65 -1.46
CA GLY A 71 4.55 -0.91 -0.67
C GLY A 71 3.35 -0.05 -1.07
N VAL A 72 2.16 -0.52 -0.70
CA VAL A 72 0.90 0.22 -0.86
C VAL A 72 0.05 0.19 0.40
N ILE A 73 -0.56 1.33 0.73
CA ILE A 73 -1.68 1.40 1.66
C ILE A 73 -2.95 1.16 0.83
N LEU A 74 -3.50 -0.03 0.94
CA LEU A 74 -4.69 -0.45 0.21
C LEU A 74 -5.92 -0.35 1.12
N ASN A 75 -6.87 0.49 0.74
CA ASN A 75 -8.16 0.57 1.42
C ASN A 75 -8.96 -0.69 1.12
N VAL A 76 -9.49 -1.33 2.15
CA VAL A 76 -10.21 -2.59 2.01
C VAL A 76 -11.57 -2.54 2.70
N VAL A 77 -12.57 -3.20 2.09
CA VAL A 77 -13.86 -3.50 2.71
C VAL A 77 -14.24 -4.93 2.35
N LEU A 78 -14.25 -5.80 3.35
CA LEU A 78 -14.68 -7.18 3.19
C LEU A 78 -16.19 -7.29 3.37
N THR A 79 -16.85 -7.95 2.41
CA THR A 79 -18.28 -8.31 2.47
C THR A 79 -18.41 -9.82 2.52
N GLU A 80 -19.42 -10.34 3.25
CA GLU A 80 -19.53 -11.80 3.45
C GLU A 80 -20.03 -12.55 2.21
N LYS A 81 -20.90 -11.95 1.41
CA LYS A 81 -21.64 -12.70 0.37
C LYS A 81 -21.88 -11.96 -0.95
N GLU A 82 -21.60 -10.67 -1.04
CA GLU A 82 -21.92 -9.90 -2.22
C GLU A 82 -20.74 -9.07 -2.72
N PRO A 83 -20.61 -8.93 -4.05
CA PRO A 83 -19.65 -7.99 -4.64
C PRO A 83 -19.88 -6.58 -4.09
N ALA A 84 -18.84 -5.78 -4.03
CA ALA A 84 -18.94 -4.39 -3.57
C ALA A 84 -19.97 -3.60 -4.40
N SER A 85 -21.11 -3.30 -3.79
CA SER A 85 -22.14 -2.47 -4.42
C SER A 85 -21.67 -1.02 -4.57
N ALA A 86 -22.33 -0.26 -5.46
CA ALA A 86 -22.07 1.17 -5.59
C ALA A 86 -22.38 1.92 -4.28
N GLU A 87 -23.39 1.49 -3.54
CA GLU A 87 -23.79 2.08 -2.26
C GLU A 87 -22.70 1.86 -1.20
N LEU A 88 -22.11 0.66 -1.14
CA LEU A 88 -20.99 0.36 -0.26
C LEU A 88 -19.80 1.25 -0.57
N THR A 89 -19.46 1.43 -1.84
CA THR A 89 -18.29 2.23 -2.24
C THR A 89 -18.48 3.73 -2.06
N ASN A 90 -19.72 4.23 -2.04
CA ASN A 90 -20.00 5.65 -1.81
C ASN A 90 -19.87 6.08 -0.34
N ASN A 91 -19.93 5.15 0.60
CA ASN A 91 -19.90 5.42 2.05
C ASN A 91 -18.55 5.06 2.70
N LEU A 92 -17.48 4.98 1.91
CA LEU A 92 -16.17 4.58 2.44
C LEU A 92 -15.42 5.71 3.15
N TYR A 93 -14.77 5.36 4.25
CA TYR A 93 -13.86 6.24 4.98
C TYR A 93 -12.46 6.21 4.35
N ILE A 94 -12.29 6.93 3.26
CA ILE A 94 -11.01 7.02 2.55
C ILE A 94 -10.39 8.39 2.72
N THR A 95 -9.14 8.41 3.15
CA THR A 95 -8.37 9.66 3.27
C THR A 95 -7.89 10.12 1.89
N ASN A 96 -8.23 11.36 1.51
CA ASN A 96 -7.87 11.97 0.24
C ASN A 96 -8.27 11.11 -0.98
N PRO A 97 -9.58 10.82 -1.15
CA PRO A 97 -10.04 10.05 -2.29
C PRO A 97 -9.68 10.76 -3.60
N ARG A 98 -9.51 9.99 -4.65
CA ARG A 98 -9.26 10.54 -5.99
C ARG A 98 -10.57 10.92 -6.65
N ILE A 99 -10.56 12.10 -7.29
CA ILE A 99 -11.72 12.62 -8.04
C ILE A 99 -11.61 12.32 -9.55
N ASP A 100 -10.44 11.90 -9.99
CA ASP A 100 -10.08 11.65 -11.39
C ASP A 100 -10.22 10.17 -11.79
N LEU A 101 -10.50 9.27 -10.84
CA LEU A 101 -10.66 7.84 -11.07
C LEU A 101 -11.90 7.28 -10.36
N ASP A 102 -12.44 6.20 -10.91
CA ASP A 102 -13.37 5.37 -10.17
C ASP A 102 -12.70 4.79 -8.93
N ILE A 103 -13.36 4.94 -7.80
CA ILE A 103 -12.85 4.46 -6.51
C ILE A 103 -12.53 2.96 -6.53
N LYS A 104 -13.29 2.17 -7.28
CA LYS A 104 -13.11 0.73 -7.45
C LYS A 104 -11.78 0.38 -8.13
N SER A 105 -11.14 1.32 -8.83
CA SER A 105 -9.86 1.06 -9.52
C SER A 105 -8.67 0.96 -8.57
N TYR A 106 -8.76 1.57 -7.38
CA TYR A 106 -7.62 1.66 -6.43
C TYR A 106 -7.93 1.20 -5.00
N ILE A 107 -9.10 0.58 -4.77
CA ILE A 107 -9.45 -0.08 -3.50
C ILE A 107 -9.61 -1.58 -3.70
N ALA A 108 -9.68 -2.34 -2.61
CA ALA A 108 -10.10 -3.73 -2.59
C ALA A 108 -11.40 -3.85 -1.77
N ALA A 109 -12.53 -3.99 -2.44
CA ALA A 109 -13.84 -4.08 -1.80
C ALA A 109 -14.62 -5.25 -2.40
N GLY A 110 -15.25 -6.05 -1.55
CA GLY A 110 -16.04 -7.20 -1.94
C GLY A 110 -15.73 -8.44 -1.10
N THR A 111 -15.92 -9.62 -1.69
CA THR A 111 -15.65 -10.90 -1.05
C THR A 111 -14.14 -11.11 -0.80
N ALA A 112 -13.79 -12.12 -0.04
CA ALA A 112 -12.39 -12.49 0.20
C ALA A 112 -11.64 -12.79 -1.11
N GLU A 113 -12.29 -13.47 -2.07
CA GLU A 113 -11.73 -13.78 -3.37
C GLU A 113 -11.46 -12.53 -4.20
N GLU A 114 -12.38 -11.54 -4.17
CA GLU A 114 -12.21 -10.27 -4.89
C GLU A 114 -11.08 -9.44 -4.30
N ILE A 115 -10.98 -9.38 -2.95
CA ILE A 115 -9.87 -8.72 -2.26
C ILE A 115 -8.54 -9.40 -2.58
N TYR A 116 -8.51 -10.74 -2.53
CA TYR A 116 -7.31 -11.50 -2.89
C TYR A 116 -6.89 -11.23 -4.34
N ALA A 117 -7.83 -11.28 -5.28
CA ALA A 117 -7.57 -11.00 -6.69
C ALA A 117 -7.00 -9.58 -6.87
N ARG A 118 -7.53 -8.57 -6.16
CA ARG A 118 -7.02 -7.21 -6.19
C ARG A 118 -5.59 -7.12 -5.65
N ILE A 119 -5.30 -7.77 -4.53
CA ILE A 119 -3.94 -7.83 -3.98
C ILE A 119 -2.97 -8.47 -4.99
N GLN A 120 -3.39 -9.55 -5.67
CA GLN A 120 -2.57 -10.20 -6.71
C GLN A 120 -2.25 -9.27 -7.89
N GLN A 121 -3.16 -8.39 -8.29
CA GLN A 121 -2.87 -7.38 -9.32
C GLN A 121 -1.74 -6.43 -8.90
N TYR A 122 -1.73 -5.98 -7.63
CA TYR A 122 -0.63 -5.18 -7.11
C TYR A 122 0.67 -5.97 -6.97
N VAL A 123 0.62 -7.25 -6.58
CA VAL A 123 1.80 -8.13 -6.56
C VAL A 123 2.40 -8.24 -7.95
N GLN A 124 1.56 -8.45 -8.98
CA GLN A 124 2.00 -8.50 -10.38
C GLN A 124 2.59 -7.18 -10.88
N SER A 125 2.17 -6.04 -10.32
CA SER A 125 2.77 -4.73 -10.61
C SER A 125 4.08 -4.46 -9.87
N GLY A 126 4.57 -5.39 -9.04
CA GLY A 126 5.83 -5.26 -8.29
C GLY A 126 5.68 -4.76 -6.85
N ILE A 127 4.47 -4.57 -6.35
CA ILE A 127 4.25 -4.26 -4.93
C ILE A 127 4.48 -5.51 -4.08
N SER A 128 5.31 -5.39 -3.08
CA SER A 128 5.72 -6.49 -2.18
C SER A 128 5.20 -6.33 -0.74
N LYS A 129 4.84 -5.11 -0.33
CA LYS A 129 4.36 -4.82 1.02
C LYS A 129 2.98 -4.16 1.00
N PHE A 130 2.09 -4.65 1.86
CA PHE A 130 0.71 -4.18 1.94
C PHE A 130 0.37 -3.73 3.34
N ILE A 131 -0.20 -2.53 3.45
CA ILE A 131 -0.92 -2.08 4.63
C ILE A 131 -2.40 -2.12 4.25
N LEU A 132 -3.13 -3.15 4.71
CA LEU A 132 -4.57 -3.25 4.50
C LEU A 132 -5.26 -2.35 5.53
N ARG A 133 -5.92 -1.31 5.04
CA ARG A 133 -6.62 -0.34 5.88
C ARG A 133 -8.13 -0.49 5.69
N PRO A 134 -8.88 -0.95 6.72
CA PRO A 134 -10.33 -0.98 6.65
C PRO A 134 -10.90 0.39 6.34
N ALA A 135 -11.71 0.50 5.27
CA ALA A 135 -12.34 1.74 4.84
C ALA A 135 -13.78 1.84 5.37
N CYS A 136 -13.96 1.56 6.65
CA CYS A 136 -15.22 1.56 7.38
C CYS A 136 -15.17 2.51 8.59
N SER A 137 -16.28 2.64 9.30
CA SER A 137 -16.33 3.39 10.57
C SER A 137 -15.52 2.70 11.67
N LEU A 138 -15.12 3.45 12.71
CA LEU A 138 -14.27 2.93 13.78
C LEU A 138 -14.91 1.78 14.57
N ASP A 139 -16.22 1.80 14.75
CA ASP A 139 -17.00 0.73 15.42
C ASP A 139 -16.95 -0.59 14.62
N GLN A 140 -16.82 -0.54 13.31
CA GLN A 140 -16.73 -1.70 12.44
C GLN A 140 -15.28 -2.17 12.21
N ALA A 141 -14.29 -1.34 12.53
CA ALA A 141 -12.90 -1.59 12.16
C ALA A 141 -12.32 -2.88 12.78
N VAL A 142 -12.67 -3.18 14.03
CA VAL A 142 -12.18 -4.39 14.71
C VAL A 142 -12.73 -5.65 14.06
N ASP A 143 -14.01 -5.66 13.71
CA ASP A 143 -14.64 -6.81 13.04
C ASP A 143 -14.07 -7.00 11.64
N GLN A 144 -13.89 -5.92 10.87
CA GLN A 144 -13.26 -5.97 9.56
C GLN A 144 -11.82 -6.50 9.65
N LEU A 145 -11.02 -6.05 10.61
CA LEU A 145 -9.66 -6.57 10.83
C LEU A 145 -9.65 -8.05 11.19
N SER A 146 -10.58 -8.48 12.04
CA SER A 146 -10.72 -9.89 12.42
C SER A 146 -11.05 -10.75 11.20
N GLN A 147 -12.05 -10.35 10.41
CA GLN A 147 -12.45 -11.06 9.19
C GLN A 147 -11.33 -11.11 8.15
N LEU A 148 -10.63 -9.98 7.91
CA LEU A 148 -9.48 -9.91 6.99
C LEU A 148 -8.34 -10.83 7.47
N SER A 149 -8.08 -10.90 8.78
CA SER A 149 -7.04 -11.78 9.33
C SER A 149 -7.36 -13.26 9.11
N GLN A 150 -8.62 -13.63 9.17
CA GLN A 150 -9.06 -15.03 8.98
C GLN A 150 -9.16 -15.43 7.51
N SER A 151 -9.59 -14.50 6.65
CA SER A 151 -9.92 -14.83 5.26
C SER A 151 -8.80 -14.50 4.28
N ILE A 152 -7.96 -13.51 4.57
CA ILE A 152 -6.94 -13.00 3.62
C ILE A 152 -5.52 -13.39 4.05
N LEU A 153 -5.14 -13.18 5.31
CA LEU A 153 -3.77 -13.44 5.77
C LEU A 153 -3.27 -14.87 5.52
N PRO A 154 -4.09 -15.94 5.70
CA PRO A 154 -3.61 -17.30 5.46
C PRO A 154 -3.08 -17.57 4.05
N HIS A 155 -3.52 -16.81 3.05
CA HIS A 155 -3.04 -16.92 1.67
C HIS A 155 -1.60 -16.39 1.48
N PHE A 156 -1.09 -15.58 2.41
CA PHE A 156 0.22 -14.91 2.31
C PHE A 156 1.22 -15.36 3.39
N ILE A 157 0.74 -15.97 4.47
CA ILE A 157 1.61 -16.49 5.53
C ILE A 157 2.01 -17.91 5.17
N LYS A 158 3.30 -18.13 4.87
CA LYS A 158 3.81 -19.51 4.78
C LYS A 158 3.70 -20.13 6.18
N PRO A 159 3.18 -21.37 6.30
CA PRO A 159 3.22 -22.06 7.58
C PRO A 159 4.69 -22.11 8.04
N SER A 160 4.94 -21.65 9.27
CA SER A 160 6.25 -21.77 9.88
C SER A 160 6.65 -23.25 9.82
N ARG A 161 7.74 -23.55 9.13
CA ARG A 161 8.36 -24.88 9.23
C ARG A 161 8.76 -25.02 10.71
N GLY A 162 8.00 -25.85 11.42
CA GLY A 162 8.34 -26.29 12.78
C GLY A 162 9.66 -27.04 12.80
#